data_a42599e47fe499b12a47880373baba29
#
_entry.id   a42599e47fe499b12a47880373baba29
#
_cell.length_a   1.000
_cell.length_b   1.000
_cell.length_c   1.000
_cell.angle_alpha   90.00
_cell.angle_beta   90.00
_cell.angle_gamma   90.00
#
_symmetry.space_group_name_H-M   'P 1'
#
loop_
_entity.id
_entity.type
_entity.pdbx_description
1 polymer ?
#
loop_
_entity_poly.entity_id
_entity_poly.type
_entity_poly.pdbx_seq_one_letter_code
_entity_poly.pdbx_strand_id
1 'polypeptide(L)'
;SKNLNLDESGIILVGPYQGSINDLPSFNKSLGQLQEITGWPVFADPVSGVYSDLRGLVVNWELVLRKNKNLINCYQLLRLGPMSSSNDLEKFLINFQGIQILIKEKNHRKLDPIKKSFEYDFGLSNFTSLLKEELSINEKNKKSLTPLALDLIEEGKQVKEILKEK
;
A
#
# COMPACT_ATOMS: atom_id res chain seq x y z
N SER A 1 -11.69 4.02 -10.65
CA SER A 1 -10.74 4.63 -9.74
C SER A 1 -11.31 5.87 -9.08
N LYS A 2 -12.38 5.70 -8.36
CA LYS A 2 -13.15 6.77 -7.72
C LYS A 2 -12.27 7.82 -7.06
N ASN A 3 -11.97 8.89 -7.82
CA ASN A 3 -11.31 10.09 -7.33
C ASN A 3 -9.86 9.93 -6.84
N LEU A 4 -9.17 8.86 -7.22
CA LEU A 4 -7.72 8.79 -7.01
C LEU A 4 -7.02 9.84 -7.86
N ASN A 5 -6.11 10.57 -7.24
CA ASN A 5 -5.26 11.51 -7.95
C ASN A 5 -3.81 10.99 -7.92
N LEU A 6 -3.36 10.44 -9.05
CA LEU A 6 -2.01 9.86 -9.15
C LEU A 6 -0.90 10.91 -9.23
N ASP A 7 -1.24 12.18 -9.34
CA ASP A 7 -0.27 13.28 -9.26
C ASP A 7 0.02 13.68 -7.81
N GLU A 8 -0.73 13.13 -6.87
CA GLU A 8 -0.55 13.37 -5.44
C GLU A 8 -0.04 12.13 -4.71
N SER A 9 0.46 12.31 -3.51
CA SER A 9 0.99 11.24 -2.67
C SER A 9 -0.12 10.34 -2.13
N GLY A 10 0.20 9.06 -2.01
CA GLY A 10 -0.64 8.06 -1.36
C GLY A 10 0.23 6.98 -0.74
N ILE A 11 -0.41 6.01 -0.12
CA ILE A 11 0.25 4.86 0.49
C ILE A 11 -0.50 3.60 0.09
N ILE A 12 0.26 2.53 -0.20
CA ILE A 12 -0.28 1.20 -0.43
C ILE A 12 -0.06 0.39 0.85
N LEU A 13 -1.14 -0.09 1.45
CA LEU A 13 -1.11 -0.93 2.64
C LEU A 13 -1.43 -2.37 2.24
N VAL A 14 -0.53 -3.31 2.56
CA VAL A 14 -0.73 -4.72 2.24
C VAL A 14 -0.84 -5.51 3.53
N GLY A 15 -2.03 -6.02 3.82
CA GLY A 15 -2.30 -6.86 4.98
C GLY A 15 -1.86 -8.32 4.77
N PRO A 16 -2.17 -9.21 5.72
CA PRO A 16 -1.87 -10.63 5.58
C PRO A 16 -2.41 -11.21 4.28
N TYR A 17 -1.61 -12.04 3.62
CA TYR A 17 -2.02 -12.68 2.37
C TYR A 17 -3.06 -13.76 2.62
N GLN A 18 -4.16 -13.72 1.88
CA GLN A 18 -5.27 -14.67 2.02
C GLN A 18 -5.49 -15.55 0.79
N GLY A 19 -4.70 -15.38 -0.24
CA GLY A 19 -4.80 -16.20 -1.44
C GLY A 19 -4.07 -17.55 -1.31
N SER A 20 -4.08 -18.33 -2.37
CA SER A 20 -3.31 -19.56 -2.43
C SER A 20 -1.84 -19.26 -2.71
N ILE A 21 -0.96 -20.17 -2.28
CA ILE A 21 0.48 -20.00 -2.52
C ILE A 21 0.80 -20.01 -4.03
N ASN A 22 -0.01 -20.70 -4.83
CA ASN A 22 0.16 -20.74 -6.28
C ASN A 22 -0.13 -19.39 -6.96
N ASP A 23 -0.95 -18.55 -6.32
CA ASP A 23 -1.31 -17.24 -6.85
C ASP A 23 -0.38 -16.12 -6.37
N LEU A 24 0.53 -16.44 -5.46
CA LEU A 24 1.42 -15.44 -4.87
C LEU A 24 2.32 -14.73 -5.89
N PRO A 25 2.94 -15.42 -6.87
CA PRO A 25 3.71 -14.72 -7.90
C PRO A 25 2.87 -13.73 -8.72
N SER A 26 1.65 -14.11 -9.06
CA SER A 26 0.72 -13.24 -9.79
C SER A 26 0.31 -12.03 -8.96
N PHE A 27 0.08 -12.22 -7.67
CA PHE A 27 -0.21 -11.14 -6.72
C PHE A 27 0.95 -10.14 -6.67
N ASN A 28 2.18 -10.63 -6.52
CA ASN A 28 3.36 -9.76 -6.48
C ASN A 28 3.59 -9.02 -7.79
N LYS A 29 3.32 -9.68 -8.92
CA LYS A 29 3.39 -9.02 -10.22
C LYS A 29 2.40 -7.86 -10.32
N SER A 30 1.15 -8.08 -9.93
CA SER A 30 0.12 -7.04 -9.95
C SER A 30 0.42 -5.91 -8.97
N LEU A 31 0.94 -6.23 -7.80
CA LEU A 31 1.36 -5.24 -6.81
C LEU A 31 2.53 -4.40 -7.34
N GLY A 32 3.50 -5.02 -7.98
CA GLY A 32 4.61 -4.32 -8.61
C GLY A 32 4.14 -3.34 -9.67
N GLN A 33 3.18 -3.75 -10.50
CA GLN A 33 2.58 -2.88 -11.51
C GLN A 33 1.83 -1.71 -10.87
N LEU A 34 1.06 -1.97 -9.83
CA LEU A 34 0.35 -0.92 -9.09
C LEU A 34 1.34 0.09 -8.51
N GLN A 35 2.42 -0.39 -7.91
CA GLN A 35 3.45 0.47 -7.36
C GLN A 35 4.11 1.33 -8.46
N GLU A 36 4.39 0.76 -9.63
CA GLU A 36 4.97 1.48 -10.76
C GLU A 36 4.04 2.57 -11.32
N ILE A 37 2.73 2.32 -11.30
CA ILE A 37 1.73 3.29 -11.74
C ILE A 37 1.64 4.48 -10.77
N THR A 38 1.75 4.23 -9.49
CA THR A 38 1.54 5.23 -8.45
C THR A 38 2.83 5.92 -7.99
N GLY A 39 3.94 5.21 -7.94
CA GLY A 39 5.17 5.68 -7.29
C GLY A 39 5.05 5.76 -5.77
N TRP A 40 3.99 5.19 -5.20
CA TRP A 40 3.68 5.30 -3.78
C TRP A 40 4.49 4.31 -2.92
N PRO A 41 4.74 4.66 -1.65
CA PRO A 41 5.37 3.73 -0.71
C PRO A 41 4.42 2.58 -0.37
N VAL A 42 5.02 1.43 -0.03
CA VAL A 42 4.28 0.22 0.32
C VAL A 42 4.60 -0.17 1.76
N PHE A 43 3.58 -0.30 2.58
CA PHE A 43 3.65 -0.84 3.94
C PHE A 43 3.10 -2.26 3.90
N ALA A 44 3.96 -3.24 4.04
CA ALA A 44 3.60 -4.65 3.93
C ALA A 44 3.65 -5.35 5.28
N ASP A 45 2.55 -6.03 5.63
CA ASP A 45 2.51 -6.89 6.81
C ASP A 45 3.56 -8.00 6.69
N PRO A 46 4.19 -8.45 7.79
CA PRO A 46 5.19 -9.53 7.74
C PRO A 46 4.69 -10.80 7.07
N VAL A 47 3.38 -11.08 7.12
CA VAL A 47 2.78 -12.27 6.49
C VAL A 47 1.99 -11.93 5.23
N SER A 48 2.27 -10.79 4.63
CA SER A 48 1.61 -10.35 3.38
C SER A 48 2.05 -11.15 2.15
N GLY A 49 3.17 -11.84 2.22
CA GLY A 49 3.74 -12.53 1.06
C GLY A 49 4.41 -11.60 0.05
N VAL A 50 4.52 -10.32 0.36
CA VAL A 50 5.18 -9.34 -0.53
C VAL A 50 6.67 -9.64 -0.61
N TYR A 51 7.20 -9.65 -1.84
CA TYR A 51 8.63 -9.88 -2.07
C TYR A 51 9.47 -8.71 -1.56
N SER A 52 10.60 -9.02 -0.93
CA SER A 52 11.47 -8.03 -0.29
C SER A 52 12.15 -7.06 -1.26
N ASP A 53 12.17 -7.39 -2.54
CA ASP A 53 12.75 -6.54 -3.59
C ASP A 53 11.74 -5.59 -4.24
N LEU A 54 10.51 -5.54 -3.74
CA LEU A 54 9.51 -4.63 -4.27
C LEU A 54 9.99 -3.18 -4.16
N ARG A 55 9.95 -2.47 -5.29
CA ARG A 55 10.23 -1.03 -5.31
C ARG A 55 9.18 -0.30 -4.44
N GLY A 56 9.63 0.65 -3.64
CA GLY A 56 8.74 1.43 -2.80
C GLY A 56 8.46 0.82 -1.43
N LEU A 57 8.99 -0.37 -1.14
CA LEU A 57 8.78 -1.03 0.14
C LEU A 57 9.44 -0.26 1.28
N VAL A 58 8.68 0.01 2.34
CA VAL A 58 9.15 0.71 3.54
C VAL A 58 9.40 -0.32 4.63
N VAL A 59 10.67 -0.54 4.98
CA VAL A 59 11.03 -1.42 6.10
C VAL A 59 10.71 -0.70 7.42
N ASN A 60 10.30 -1.45 8.44
CA ASN A 60 9.93 -0.91 9.77
C ASN A 60 8.80 0.13 9.71
N TRP A 61 7.86 -0.07 8.81
CA TRP A 61 6.78 0.89 8.55
C TRP A 61 5.95 1.23 9.79
N GLU A 62 5.80 0.32 10.75
CA GLU A 62 5.05 0.59 11.97
C GLU A 62 5.71 1.68 12.81
N LEU A 63 7.05 1.62 12.94
CA LEU A 63 7.80 2.66 13.65
C LEU A 63 7.82 3.98 12.87
N VAL A 64 7.89 3.90 11.55
CA VAL A 64 7.76 5.07 10.68
C VAL A 64 6.40 5.73 10.86
N LEU A 65 5.32 4.95 10.88
CA LEU A 65 3.97 5.45 11.13
C LEU A 65 3.86 6.21 12.46
N ARG A 66 4.49 5.67 13.49
CA ARG A 66 4.45 6.27 14.83
C ARG A 66 5.17 7.62 14.88
N LYS A 67 6.27 7.75 14.13
CA LYS A 67 7.20 8.89 14.27
C LYS A 67 7.08 9.94 13.19
N ASN A 68 6.63 9.59 11.99
CA ASN A 68 6.62 10.52 10.86
C ASN A 68 5.43 11.45 10.91
N LYS A 69 5.70 12.74 10.99
CA LYS A 69 4.68 13.79 11.02
C LYS A 69 4.20 14.21 9.63
N ASN A 70 4.95 13.87 8.58
CA ASN A 70 4.60 14.24 7.20
C ASN A 70 3.43 13.40 6.67
N LEU A 71 3.11 12.28 7.33
CA LEU A 71 1.97 11.44 6.97
C LEU A 71 0.63 12.16 7.09
N ILE A 72 0.55 13.23 7.87
CA ILE A 72 -0.65 14.05 7.96
C ILE A 72 -1.03 14.68 6.60
N ASN A 73 -0.08 14.79 5.68
CA ASN A 73 -0.29 15.33 4.35
C ASN A 73 -0.64 14.27 3.32
N CYS A 74 -0.85 13.02 3.74
CA CYS A 74 -1.28 11.94 2.87
C CYS A 74 -2.80 11.80 2.93
N TYR A 75 -3.46 11.85 1.78
CA TYR A 75 -4.92 11.83 1.69
C TYR A 75 -5.46 10.67 0.84
N GLN A 76 -4.61 9.72 0.46
CA GLN A 76 -5.01 8.59 -0.36
C GLN A 76 -4.37 7.30 0.15
N LEU A 77 -5.19 6.26 0.32
CA LEU A 77 -4.72 4.93 0.69
C LEU A 77 -5.32 3.88 -0.24
N LEU A 78 -4.48 2.97 -0.71
CA LEU A 78 -4.91 1.72 -1.31
C LEU A 78 -4.61 0.60 -0.31
N ARG A 79 -5.64 -0.15 0.06
CA ARG A 79 -5.52 -1.22 1.06
C ARG A 79 -5.77 -2.56 0.39
N LEU A 80 -4.86 -3.49 0.61
CA LEU A 80 -4.93 -4.84 0.05
C LEU A 80 -5.08 -5.85 1.19
N GLY A 81 -6.19 -6.59 1.17
CA GLY A 81 -6.45 -7.61 2.17
C GLY A 81 -6.87 -7.07 3.53
N PRO A 82 -6.88 -7.93 4.55
CA PRO A 82 -7.28 -7.52 5.90
C PRO A 82 -6.29 -6.54 6.52
N MET A 83 -6.77 -5.82 7.51
CA MET A 83 -5.92 -4.89 8.25
C MET A 83 -4.90 -5.66 9.09
N SER A 84 -3.64 -5.19 9.08
CA SER A 84 -2.61 -5.73 9.95
C SER A 84 -2.94 -5.51 11.42
N SER A 85 -2.52 -6.44 12.28
CA SER A 85 -2.60 -6.31 13.74
C SER A 85 -1.57 -5.30 14.23
N SER A 86 -1.88 -4.02 14.15
CA SER A 86 -1.01 -2.95 14.58
C SER A 86 -1.82 -1.81 15.19
N ASN A 87 -1.52 -1.48 16.43
CA ASN A 87 -2.19 -0.35 17.11
C ASN A 87 -1.86 0.98 16.42
N ASP A 88 -0.65 1.13 15.91
CA ASP A 88 -0.25 2.35 15.21
C ASP A 88 -0.99 2.50 13.89
N LEU A 89 -1.16 1.41 13.15
CA LEU A 89 -1.95 1.40 11.92
C LEU A 89 -3.42 1.70 12.19
N GLU A 90 -4.00 1.08 13.22
CA GLU A 90 -5.39 1.31 13.59
C GLU A 90 -5.63 2.79 13.91
N LYS A 91 -4.79 3.39 14.73
CA LYS A 91 -4.86 4.82 15.04
C LYS A 91 -4.74 5.69 13.79
N PHE A 92 -3.80 5.36 12.91
CA PHE A 92 -3.61 6.07 11.66
C PHE A 92 -4.87 6.03 10.80
N LEU A 93 -5.49 4.85 10.65
CA LEU A 93 -6.69 4.67 9.83
C LEU A 93 -7.91 5.39 10.42
N ILE A 94 -8.08 5.35 11.74
CA ILE A 94 -9.18 6.04 12.43
C ILE A 94 -9.09 7.56 12.21
N ASN A 95 -7.90 8.11 12.23
CA ASN A 95 -7.67 9.56 12.10
C ASN A 95 -7.48 10.01 10.64
N PHE A 96 -7.43 9.09 9.71
CA PHE A 96 -7.20 9.41 8.30
C PHE A 96 -8.39 10.17 7.70
N GLN A 97 -8.11 11.29 7.04
CA GLN A 97 -9.12 12.19 6.50
C GLN A 97 -9.32 12.09 4.99
N GLY A 98 -8.58 11.23 4.33
CA GLY A 98 -8.60 11.14 2.88
C GLY A 98 -9.41 9.97 2.34
N ILE A 99 -9.13 9.63 1.09
CA ILE A 99 -9.79 8.54 0.36
C ILE A 99 -9.08 7.23 0.69
N GLN A 100 -9.85 6.22 1.05
CA GLN A 100 -9.37 4.84 1.23
C GLN A 100 -10.11 3.92 0.28
N ILE A 101 -9.37 3.16 -0.51
CA ILE A 101 -9.94 2.11 -1.36
C ILE A 101 -9.42 0.76 -0.85
N LEU A 102 -10.33 -0.09 -0.42
CA LEU A 102 -10.02 -1.47 -0.02
C LEU A 102 -10.24 -2.40 -1.21
N ILE A 103 -9.17 -2.99 -1.69
CA ILE A 103 -9.17 -3.93 -2.80
C ILE A 103 -9.23 -5.34 -2.23
N LYS A 104 -10.33 -6.06 -2.50
CA LYS A 104 -10.55 -7.43 -2.04
C LYS A 104 -10.58 -8.38 -3.21
N GLU A 105 -10.12 -9.60 -2.98
CA GLU A 105 -10.36 -10.69 -3.90
C GLU A 105 -11.84 -11.11 -3.83
N LYS A 106 -12.34 -11.69 -4.92
CA LYS A 106 -13.72 -12.13 -5.01
C LYS A 106 -14.07 -13.13 -3.89
N ASN A 107 -15.20 -12.96 -3.25
CA ASN A 107 -15.74 -13.82 -2.21
C ASN A 107 -15.12 -13.69 -0.81
N HIS A 108 -14.40 -12.64 -0.52
CA HIS A 108 -13.87 -12.42 0.82
C HIS A 108 -14.86 -11.68 1.73
N ARG A 109 -14.71 -11.93 3.04
CA ARG A 109 -15.48 -11.27 4.09
C ARG A 109 -15.22 -9.77 4.12
N LYS A 110 -16.06 -9.03 4.83
CA LYS A 110 -15.81 -7.62 5.10
C LYS A 110 -14.48 -7.47 5.84
N LEU A 111 -13.56 -6.74 5.26
CA LEU A 111 -12.19 -6.56 5.78
C LEU A 111 -11.95 -5.17 6.35
N ASP A 112 -12.99 -4.35 6.44
CA ASP A 112 -12.88 -2.99 6.93
C ASP A 112 -13.71 -2.79 8.20
N PRO A 113 -13.14 -3.11 9.40
CA PRO A 113 -13.85 -2.93 10.66
C PRO A 113 -14.13 -1.46 10.99
N ILE A 114 -13.37 -0.54 10.40
CA ILE A 114 -13.52 0.91 10.63
C ILE A 114 -14.56 1.53 9.69
N LYS A 115 -14.91 0.84 8.61
CA LYS A 115 -15.94 1.24 7.61
C LYS A 115 -15.69 2.61 6.96
N LYS A 116 -14.44 2.94 6.74
CA LYS A 116 -14.04 4.21 6.08
C LYS A 116 -13.62 4.07 4.63
N SER A 117 -13.56 2.85 4.11
CA SER A 117 -13.06 2.60 2.76
C SER A 117 -14.18 2.41 1.75
N PHE A 118 -13.88 2.75 0.50
CA PHE A 118 -14.62 2.25 -0.64
C PHE A 118 -14.11 0.86 -0.99
N GLU A 119 -15.00 -0.11 -1.12
CA GLU A 119 -14.61 -1.49 -1.41
C GLU A 119 -14.61 -1.78 -2.91
N TYR A 120 -13.54 -2.40 -3.39
CA TYR A 120 -13.43 -2.93 -4.74
C TYR A 120 -13.30 -4.45 -4.65
N ASP A 121 -14.28 -5.19 -5.12
CA ASP A 121 -14.46 -6.62 -4.84
C ASP A 121 -13.94 -7.55 -5.95
N PHE A 122 -13.24 -7.04 -6.95
CA PHE A 122 -12.84 -7.81 -8.12
C PHE A 122 -11.34 -8.10 -8.19
N GLY A 123 -10.62 -7.89 -7.09
CA GLY A 123 -9.22 -8.26 -6.97
C GLY A 123 -8.22 -7.23 -7.47
N LEU A 124 -6.99 -7.41 -7.05
CA LEU A 124 -5.89 -6.51 -7.37
C LEU A 124 -5.55 -6.49 -8.85
N SER A 125 -5.52 -7.65 -9.50
CA SER A 125 -5.19 -7.74 -10.92
C SER A 125 -6.16 -6.93 -11.79
N ASN A 126 -7.46 -7.05 -11.52
CA ASN A 126 -8.48 -6.29 -12.25
C ASN A 126 -8.41 -4.80 -11.93
N PHE A 127 -8.20 -4.44 -10.68
CA PHE A 127 -8.06 -3.04 -10.28
C PHE A 127 -6.88 -2.38 -11.01
N THR A 128 -5.74 -3.05 -11.04
CA THR A 128 -4.54 -2.55 -11.71
C THR A 128 -4.76 -2.40 -13.22
N SER A 129 -5.44 -3.35 -13.84
CA SER A 129 -5.76 -3.30 -15.27
C SER A 129 -6.69 -2.14 -15.61
N LEU A 130 -7.73 -1.92 -14.78
CA LEU A 130 -8.64 -0.79 -14.96
C LEU A 130 -7.92 0.54 -14.80
N LEU A 131 -7.03 0.63 -13.84
CA LEU A 131 -6.26 1.84 -13.61
C LEU A 131 -5.35 2.18 -14.79
N LYS A 132 -4.69 1.18 -15.35
CA LYS A 132 -3.88 1.33 -16.56
C LYS A 132 -4.72 1.81 -17.74
N GLU A 133 -5.89 1.23 -17.93
CA GLU A 133 -6.80 1.55 -19.02
C GLU A 133 -7.30 2.99 -18.93
N GLU A 134 -7.76 3.42 -17.75
CA GLU A 134 -8.24 4.77 -17.51
C GLU A 134 -7.18 5.85 -17.72
N LEU A 135 -5.93 5.53 -17.40
CA LEU A 135 -4.83 6.49 -17.45
C LEU A 135 -4.04 6.41 -18.76
N SER A 136 -4.40 5.51 -19.67
CA SER A 136 -3.67 5.25 -20.92
C SER A 136 -2.17 5.05 -20.69
N ILE A 137 -1.84 4.41 -19.58
CA ILE A 137 -0.44 4.21 -19.16
C ILE A 137 0.14 2.98 -19.87
N ASN A 138 1.20 3.19 -20.63
CA ASN A 138 2.00 2.12 -21.21
C ASN A 138 2.92 1.51 -20.15
N GLU A 139 3.28 0.22 -20.33
CA GLU A 139 4.22 -0.49 -19.44
C GLU A 139 5.56 0.25 -19.27
N LYS A 140 5.91 1.13 -20.19
CA LYS A 140 7.14 1.91 -20.17
C LYS A 140 7.08 3.16 -19.30
N ASN A 141 5.89 3.55 -18.82
CA ASN A 141 5.70 4.78 -18.07
C ASN A 141 5.64 4.51 -16.56
N LYS A 142 6.78 4.13 -15.99
CA LYS A 142 6.91 4.01 -14.53
C LYS A 142 6.98 5.41 -13.92
N LYS A 143 6.11 5.69 -12.95
CA LYS A 143 6.26 6.90 -12.16
C LYS A 143 7.48 6.77 -11.25
N SER A 144 8.20 7.86 -11.09
CA SER A 144 9.24 7.97 -10.07
C SER A 144 8.62 7.79 -8.68
N LEU A 145 9.43 7.35 -7.73
CA LEU A 145 8.99 7.34 -6.32
C LEU A 145 8.60 8.77 -5.92
N THR A 146 7.44 8.90 -5.27
CA THR A 146 6.98 10.20 -4.79
C THR A 146 7.92 10.73 -3.70
N PRO A 147 7.94 12.05 -3.46
CA PRO A 147 8.74 12.59 -2.34
C PRO A 147 8.40 11.93 -1.00
N LEU A 148 7.13 11.64 -0.75
CA LEU A 148 6.72 10.92 0.45
C LEU A 148 7.34 9.52 0.50
N ALA A 149 7.33 8.78 -0.61
CA ALA A 149 7.94 7.46 -0.68
C ALA A 149 9.44 7.50 -0.35
N LEU A 150 10.16 8.44 -0.93
CA LEU A 150 11.60 8.60 -0.67
C LEU A 150 11.87 8.89 0.81
N ASP A 151 11.09 9.77 1.41
CA ASP A 151 11.20 10.12 2.83
C ASP A 151 10.93 8.90 3.74
N LEU A 152 9.85 8.20 3.50
CA LEU A 152 9.47 7.05 4.34
C LEU A 152 10.43 5.87 4.20
N ILE A 153 10.92 5.61 2.99
CA ILE A 153 11.91 4.55 2.74
C ILE A 153 13.21 4.86 3.50
N GLU A 154 13.68 6.09 3.43
CA GLU A 154 14.90 6.50 4.13
C GLU A 154 14.72 6.41 5.65
N GLU A 155 13.60 6.88 6.18
CA GLU A 155 13.30 6.81 7.60
C GLU A 155 13.25 5.36 8.11
N GLY A 156 12.64 4.46 7.34
CA GLY A 156 12.61 3.04 7.68
C GLY A 156 14.01 2.42 7.77
N LYS A 157 14.91 2.81 6.88
CA LYS A 157 16.30 2.35 6.90
C LYS A 157 17.05 2.90 8.12
N GLN A 158 16.86 4.14 8.47
CA GLN A 158 17.48 4.77 9.65
C GLN A 158 17.06 4.09 10.93
N VAL A 159 15.78 3.78 11.09
CA VAL A 159 15.26 3.04 12.25
C VAL A 159 15.94 1.67 12.33
N LYS A 160 16.12 0.98 11.19
CA LYS A 160 16.77 -0.32 11.15
C LYS A 160 18.22 -0.25 11.63
N GLU A 161 18.96 0.78 11.25
CA GLU A 161 20.34 0.99 11.69
C GLU A 161 20.43 1.26 13.19
N ILE A 162 19.57 2.09 13.74
CA ILE A 162 19.48 2.38 15.17
C ILE A 162 19.23 1.08 15.97
N LEU A 163 18.34 0.23 15.49
CA LEU A 163 18.03 -1.05 16.13
C LEU A 163 19.20 -2.03 16.08
N LYS A 164 20.06 -1.97 15.07
CA LYS A 164 21.25 -2.82 14.96
C LYS A 164 22.37 -2.40 15.92
N GLU A 165 22.45 -1.12 16.26
CA GLU A 165 23.49 -0.58 17.16
C GLU A 165 23.19 -0.89 18.63
N LYS A 166 22.01 -1.39 18.91
CA LYS A 166 21.59 -1.81 20.26
C LYS A 166 21.67 -3.33 20.41
#